data_6dc054866b3985a37d05b7f41c1492a0
#
_entry.id   6dc054866b3985a37d05b7f41c1492a0
#
_cell.length_a   1.000
_cell.length_b   1.000
_cell.length_c   1.000
_cell.angle_alpha   90.00
_cell.angle_beta   90.00
_cell.angle_gamma   90.00
#
_symmetry.space_group_name_H-M   'P 1'
#
loop_
_entity.id
_entity.type
_entity.pdbx_description
1 polymer ?
#
loop_
_entity_poly.entity_id
_entity_poly.type
_entity_poly.pdbx_seq_one_letter_code
_entity_poly.pdbx_strand_id
1 'polypeptide(L)'
;STAALSKDDFIHCAIERADLIINVGHDVIEKPPFFMENTPDATKVIHVNFSPSDVDDTYFPQLDVIGDIASNITSLTTAISPQEHWDFEYYIRMVDEIKTHLNKYFGDTRFPILPQRAVRTIRQTLAAEDIVTLDNGVYKIWFARNYRCAQPNTLLLDNALATMGAGLPSGMAAKMVNPDKKVVAVCGDGGFMMNSQEMETAVRLGLDITVIILNDNAYGMIKWKQTGMGFETFGLDLGN
;
A
#
# COMPACT_ATOMS: atom_id res chain seq x y z
N SER A 1 -5.66 -3.05 2.73
CA SER A 1 -4.95 -3.77 1.67
C SER A 1 -4.97 -2.92 0.41
N THR A 2 -3.86 -2.82 -0.25
CA THR A 2 -3.75 -2.13 -1.52
C THR A 2 -4.53 -2.92 -2.57
N ALA A 3 -5.49 -2.27 -3.19
CA ALA A 3 -6.09 -2.80 -4.40
C ALA A 3 -5.06 -2.69 -5.53
N ALA A 4 -4.98 -3.70 -6.35
CA ALA A 4 -4.34 -3.76 -7.66
C ALA A 4 -2.94 -3.15 -7.83
N LEU A 5 -1.96 -4.00 -7.87
CA LEU A 5 -0.60 -3.65 -8.28
C LEU A 5 -0.38 -3.78 -9.80
N SER A 6 -1.24 -4.51 -10.48
CA SER A 6 -1.22 -4.73 -11.93
C SER A 6 -2.62 -5.05 -12.44
N LYS A 7 -2.81 -4.97 -13.76
CA LYS A 7 -4.09 -5.25 -14.42
C LYS A 7 -4.67 -6.64 -14.09
N ASP A 8 -3.82 -7.64 -13.87
CA ASP A 8 -4.23 -9.02 -13.63
C ASP A 8 -4.13 -9.42 -12.14
N ASP A 9 -4.28 -8.43 -11.25
CA ASP A 9 -4.27 -8.69 -9.82
C ASP A 9 -5.54 -9.46 -9.39
N PHE A 10 -5.39 -10.48 -8.58
CA PHE A 10 -6.52 -11.32 -8.11
C PHE A 10 -7.61 -10.53 -7.37
N ILE A 11 -7.33 -9.33 -6.87
CA ILE A 11 -8.33 -8.44 -6.26
C ILE A 11 -9.33 -7.93 -7.31
N HIS A 12 -8.95 -7.84 -8.59
CA HIS A 12 -9.85 -7.43 -9.67
C HIS A 12 -11.07 -8.33 -9.80
N CYS A 13 -10.93 -9.63 -9.53
CA CYS A 13 -12.07 -10.57 -9.57
C CYS A 13 -13.25 -10.14 -8.69
N ALA A 14 -13.00 -9.40 -7.60
CA ALA A 14 -14.05 -8.84 -6.76
C ALA A 14 -14.67 -7.59 -7.37
N ILE A 15 -13.84 -6.71 -7.89
CA ILE A 15 -14.24 -5.43 -8.44
C ILE A 15 -15.05 -5.62 -9.71
N GLU A 16 -14.64 -6.55 -10.59
CA GLU A 16 -15.33 -6.89 -11.84
C GLU A 16 -16.75 -7.45 -11.65
N ARG A 17 -17.06 -7.96 -10.46
CA ARG A 17 -18.40 -8.48 -10.14
C ARG A 17 -19.31 -7.48 -9.45
N ALA A 18 -18.79 -6.30 -9.13
CA ALA A 18 -19.59 -5.27 -8.49
C ALA A 18 -20.49 -4.58 -9.53
N ASP A 19 -21.74 -4.38 -9.19
CA ASP A 19 -22.69 -3.56 -9.96
C ASP A 19 -22.61 -2.08 -9.61
N LEU A 20 -22.09 -1.81 -8.39
CA LEU A 20 -21.82 -0.46 -7.88
C LEU A 20 -20.48 -0.43 -7.13
N ILE A 21 -19.66 0.55 -7.43
CA ILE A 21 -18.42 0.84 -6.72
C ILE A 21 -18.56 2.21 -6.04
N ILE A 22 -18.28 2.26 -4.75
CA ILE A 22 -18.22 3.52 -4.01
C ILE A 22 -16.77 3.78 -3.63
N ASN A 23 -16.15 4.75 -4.29
CA ASN A 23 -14.80 5.21 -3.99
C ASN A 23 -14.87 6.28 -2.91
N VAL A 24 -14.23 6.03 -1.78
CA VAL A 24 -14.22 6.95 -0.63
C VAL A 24 -12.79 7.42 -0.37
N GLY A 25 -12.51 8.70 -0.57
CA GLY A 25 -11.21 9.30 -0.36
C GLY A 25 -10.13 8.78 -1.33
N HIS A 26 -10.53 8.26 -2.49
CA HIS A 26 -9.60 7.78 -3.51
C HIS A 26 -8.93 8.96 -4.20
N ASP A 27 -7.60 8.95 -4.22
CA ASP A 27 -6.81 9.94 -4.95
C ASP A 27 -6.40 9.40 -6.32
N VAL A 28 -6.49 10.25 -7.34
CA VAL A 28 -6.25 9.92 -8.77
C VAL A 28 -4.78 9.67 -9.07
N ILE A 29 -3.87 10.05 -8.18
CA ILE A 29 -2.43 9.81 -8.33
C ILE A 29 -2.14 8.31 -8.47
N GLU A 30 -2.92 7.47 -7.82
CA GLU A 30 -2.93 6.03 -8.07
C GLU A 30 -4.15 5.68 -8.93
N LYS A 31 -3.92 5.19 -10.14
CA LYS A 31 -5.00 4.74 -11.01
C LYS A 31 -5.97 3.85 -10.24
N PRO A 32 -7.27 4.04 -10.44
CA PRO A 32 -8.24 3.13 -9.84
C PRO A 32 -7.94 1.69 -10.28
N PRO A 33 -8.20 0.70 -9.42
CA PRO A 33 -7.94 -0.71 -9.72
C PRO A 33 -8.87 -1.28 -10.81
N PHE A 34 -9.64 -0.46 -11.48
CA PHE A 34 -10.57 -0.83 -12.53
C PHE A 34 -10.64 0.29 -13.57
N PHE A 35 -10.98 -0.08 -14.79
CA PHE A 35 -11.32 0.88 -15.85
C PHE A 35 -12.83 0.92 -15.99
N MET A 36 -13.38 2.13 -16.08
CA MET A 36 -14.80 2.30 -16.36
C MET A 36 -15.06 2.10 -17.85
N GLU A 37 -16.17 1.49 -18.14
CA GLU A 37 -16.66 1.29 -19.51
C GLU A 37 -17.90 2.17 -19.76
N ASN A 38 -18.01 2.72 -20.94
CA ASN A 38 -19.17 3.51 -21.33
C ASN A 38 -20.22 2.62 -22.04
N THR A 39 -20.73 1.63 -21.32
CA THR A 39 -21.81 0.75 -21.77
C THR A 39 -23.00 0.84 -20.82
N PRO A 40 -24.25 0.57 -21.27
CA PRO A 40 -25.43 0.65 -20.43
C PRO A 40 -25.37 -0.24 -19.18
N ASP A 41 -24.71 -1.40 -19.28
CA ASP A 41 -24.59 -2.41 -18.23
C ASP A 41 -23.29 -2.30 -17.44
N ALA A 42 -22.48 -1.25 -17.68
CA ALA A 42 -21.24 -1.05 -16.97
C ALA A 42 -21.46 -0.79 -15.47
N THR A 43 -20.51 -1.23 -14.67
CA THR A 43 -20.45 -0.95 -13.23
C THR A 43 -20.54 0.55 -12.97
N LYS A 44 -21.46 0.96 -12.13
CA LYS A 44 -21.63 2.36 -11.72
C LYS A 44 -20.62 2.73 -10.65
N VAL A 45 -20.18 3.99 -10.68
CA VAL A 45 -19.20 4.50 -9.71
C VAL A 45 -19.73 5.75 -9.05
N ILE A 46 -19.66 5.79 -7.72
CA ILE A 46 -19.88 6.97 -6.90
C ILE A 46 -18.53 7.38 -6.32
N HIS A 47 -18.15 8.64 -6.51
CA HIS A 47 -16.93 9.21 -5.96
C HIS A 47 -17.26 10.11 -4.77
N VAL A 48 -16.78 9.75 -3.57
CA VAL A 48 -16.99 10.50 -2.33
C VAL A 48 -15.65 11.08 -1.90
N ASN A 49 -15.47 12.40 -2.04
CA ASN A 49 -14.19 13.04 -1.74
C ASN A 49 -14.37 14.51 -1.38
N PHE A 50 -13.30 15.15 -0.90
CA PHE A 50 -13.24 16.61 -0.66
C PHE A 50 -13.26 17.43 -1.96
N SER A 51 -12.76 16.86 -3.06
CA SER A 51 -12.69 17.48 -4.39
C SER A 51 -13.47 16.67 -5.42
N PRO A 52 -13.86 17.28 -6.54
CA PRO A 52 -14.41 16.55 -7.68
C PRO A 52 -13.43 15.49 -8.18
N SER A 53 -13.97 14.46 -8.82
CA SER A 53 -13.14 13.47 -9.53
C SER A 53 -12.41 14.09 -10.71
N ASP A 54 -11.15 13.70 -10.94
CA ASP A 54 -10.47 13.97 -12.19
C ASP A 54 -10.98 12.99 -13.24
N VAL A 55 -11.78 13.51 -14.17
CA VAL A 55 -12.42 12.73 -15.22
C VAL A 55 -11.47 12.56 -16.40
N ASP A 56 -11.24 11.32 -16.81
CA ASP A 56 -10.52 10.96 -18.02
C ASP A 56 -11.24 9.83 -18.80
N ASP A 57 -10.62 9.28 -19.81
CA ASP A 57 -11.19 8.20 -20.63
C ASP A 57 -11.35 6.88 -19.87
N THR A 58 -10.75 6.76 -18.69
CA THR A 58 -10.72 5.53 -17.87
C THR A 58 -11.45 5.66 -16.53
N TYR A 59 -11.73 6.89 -16.10
CA TYR A 59 -12.42 7.17 -14.85
C TYR A 59 -13.37 8.37 -15.00
N PHE A 60 -14.68 8.10 -14.97
CA PHE A 60 -15.75 9.09 -15.16
C PHE A 60 -16.97 8.73 -14.30
N PRO A 61 -16.91 8.92 -12.97
CA PRO A 61 -17.97 8.55 -12.04
C PRO A 61 -19.32 9.14 -12.44
N GLN A 62 -20.41 8.38 -12.23
CA GLN A 62 -21.75 8.86 -12.50
C GLN A 62 -22.23 9.87 -11.44
N LEU A 63 -21.63 9.85 -10.25
CA LEU A 63 -21.97 10.75 -9.18
C LEU A 63 -20.74 11.14 -8.37
N ASP A 64 -20.48 12.43 -8.25
CA ASP A 64 -19.54 13.02 -7.31
C ASP A 64 -20.29 13.53 -6.06
N VAL A 65 -19.87 13.04 -4.89
CA VAL A 65 -20.33 13.52 -3.58
C VAL A 65 -19.18 14.28 -2.94
N ILE A 66 -19.21 15.60 -3.12
CA ILE A 66 -18.12 16.49 -2.73
C ILE A 66 -18.36 17.08 -1.34
N GLY A 67 -17.36 17.04 -0.46
CA GLY A 67 -17.41 17.62 0.87
C GLY A 67 -16.66 16.80 1.89
N ASP A 68 -16.90 17.06 3.17
CA ASP A 68 -16.30 16.29 4.26
C ASP A 68 -16.74 14.81 4.19
N ILE A 69 -15.77 13.93 4.04
CA ILE A 69 -16.00 12.49 3.83
C ILE A 69 -16.77 11.87 5.00
N ALA A 70 -16.38 12.20 6.24
CA ALA A 70 -17.02 11.64 7.43
C ALA A 70 -18.48 12.07 7.54
N SER A 71 -18.78 13.35 7.27
CA SER A 71 -20.14 13.90 7.25
C SER A 71 -20.99 13.24 6.16
N ASN A 72 -20.44 13.06 4.96
CA ASN A 72 -21.13 12.41 3.84
C ASN A 72 -21.47 10.95 4.17
N ILE A 73 -20.52 10.18 4.70
CA ILE A 73 -20.74 8.78 5.10
C ILE A 73 -21.78 8.69 6.24
N THR A 74 -21.71 9.59 7.23
CA THR A 74 -22.69 9.63 8.32
C THR A 74 -24.08 9.92 7.80
N SER A 75 -24.24 10.90 6.90
CA SER A 75 -25.50 11.22 6.27
C SER A 75 -26.07 10.07 5.47
N LEU A 76 -25.24 9.41 4.67
CA LEU A 76 -25.61 8.22 3.91
C LEU A 76 -26.08 7.09 4.84
N THR A 77 -25.32 6.79 5.89
CA THR A 77 -25.65 5.75 6.87
C THR A 77 -26.97 6.01 7.57
N THR A 78 -27.30 7.27 7.80
CA THR A 78 -28.58 7.66 8.43
C THR A 78 -29.77 7.55 7.46
N ALA A 79 -29.51 7.76 6.16
CA ALA A 79 -30.56 7.77 5.13
C ALA A 79 -30.94 6.38 4.60
N ILE A 80 -30.08 5.37 4.76
CA ILE A 80 -30.33 4.02 4.26
C ILE A 80 -30.65 3.05 5.40
N SER A 81 -31.52 2.08 5.10
CA SER A 81 -31.80 0.97 6.00
C SER A 81 -30.93 -0.25 5.63
N PRO A 82 -30.60 -1.11 6.62
CA PRO A 82 -29.94 -2.39 6.32
C PRO A 82 -30.72 -3.19 5.27
N GLN A 83 -29.98 -3.81 4.36
CA GLN A 83 -30.54 -4.65 3.31
C GLN A 83 -30.33 -6.13 3.66
N GLU A 84 -31.36 -6.95 3.54
CA GLU A 84 -31.32 -8.39 3.86
C GLU A 84 -31.15 -9.27 2.62
N HIS A 85 -31.27 -8.69 1.41
CA HIS A 85 -31.24 -9.45 0.14
C HIS A 85 -29.88 -9.48 -0.54
N TRP A 86 -28.85 -8.84 0.02
CA TRP A 86 -27.50 -8.88 -0.55
C TRP A 86 -26.79 -10.18 -0.21
N ASP A 87 -26.26 -10.83 -1.23
CA ASP A 87 -25.44 -12.01 -1.09
C ASP A 87 -23.95 -11.65 -1.20
N PHE A 88 -23.26 -11.72 -0.07
CA PHE A 88 -21.81 -11.48 0.01
C PHE A 88 -20.98 -12.76 0.12
N GLU A 89 -21.57 -13.94 -0.04
CA GLU A 89 -20.90 -15.22 0.19
C GLU A 89 -19.64 -15.38 -0.67
N TYR A 90 -19.72 -14.94 -1.92
CA TYR A 90 -18.56 -14.92 -2.83
C TYR A 90 -17.41 -14.06 -2.30
N TYR A 91 -17.71 -12.85 -1.85
CA TYR A 91 -16.68 -11.92 -1.34
C TYR A 91 -16.07 -12.42 -0.04
N ILE A 92 -16.85 -13.02 0.84
CA ILE A 92 -16.37 -13.60 2.11
C ILE A 92 -15.41 -14.75 1.81
N ARG A 93 -15.77 -15.68 0.92
CA ARG A 93 -14.89 -16.78 0.51
C ARG A 93 -13.60 -16.28 -0.11
N MET A 94 -13.67 -15.30 -0.98
CA MET A 94 -12.49 -14.71 -1.62
C MET A 94 -11.55 -14.04 -0.60
N VAL A 95 -12.09 -13.32 0.38
CA VAL A 95 -11.28 -12.75 1.46
C VAL A 95 -10.53 -13.83 2.24
N ASP A 96 -11.15 -14.97 2.49
CA ASP A 96 -10.53 -16.06 3.23
C ASP A 96 -9.48 -16.82 2.38
N GLU A 97 -9.70 -16.97 1.09
CA GLU A 97 -8.71 -17.49 0.15
C GLU A 97 -7.49 -16.57 0.05
N ILE A 98 -7.71 -15.26 -0.05
CA ILE A 98 -6.64 -14.25 -0.05
C ILE A 98 -5.83 -14.33 1.25
N LYS A 99 -6.49 -14.37 2.41
CA LYS A 99 -5.81 -14.52 3.71
C LYS A 99 -4.97 -15.79 3.77
N THR A 100 -5.52 -16.89 3.29
CA THR A 100 -4.84 -18.18 3.25
C THR A 100 -3.59 -18.11 2.36
N HIS A 101 -3.72 -17.53 1.17
CA HIS A 101 -2.61 -17.33 0.26
C HIS A 101 -1.51 -16.45 0.86
N LEU A 102 -1.87 -15.30 1.45
CA LEU A 102 -0.92 -14.38 2.08
C LEU A 102 -0.21 -15.01 3.28
N ASN A 103 -0.90 -15.87 4.02
CA ASN A 103 -0.34 -16.52 5.21
C ASN A 103 0.56 -17.74 4.90
N LYS A 104 0.52 -18.26 3.67
CA LYS A 104 1.18 -19.53 3.28
C LYS A 104 2.65 -19.64 3.67
N TYR A 105 3.40 -18.55 3.62
CA TYR A 105 4.83 -18.53 3.86
C TYR A 105 5.24 -17.85 5.16
N PHE A 106 4.31 -17.55 6.04
CA PHE A 106 4.61 -16.85 7.28
C PHE A 106 5.48 -17.65 8.27
N GLY A 107 5.41 -18.97 8.22
CA GLY A 107 6.19 -19.87 9.05
C GLY A 107 7.46 -20.40 8.38
N ASP A 108 7.76 -20.01 7.16
CA ASP A 108 8.91 -20.52 6.40
C ASP A 108 10.23 -20.02 7.01
N THR A 109 11.13 -20.95 7.37
CA THR A 109 12.38 -20.65 8.08
C THR A 109 13.61 -20.64 7.17
N ARG A 110 13.42 -20.77 5.84
CA ARG A 110 14.53 -20.75 4.89
C ARG A 110 15.35 -19.46 4.97
N PHE A 111 16.58 -19.56 4.49
CA PHE A 111 17.45 -18.42 4.19
C PHE A 111 17.87 -18.48 2.72
N PRO A 112 17.87 -17.37 1.98
CA PRO A 112 17.44 -16.02 2.38
C PRO A 112 16.00 -15.96 2.86
N ILE A 113 15.72 -15.01 3.79
CA ILE A 113 14.40 -14.87 4.40
C ILE A 113 13.35 -14.46 3.36
N LEU A 114 12.19 -15.08 3.39
CA LEU A 114 11.08 -14.68 2.52
C LEU A 114 10.48 -13.34 2.96
N PRO A 115 10.14 -12.45 2.02
CA PRO A 115 9.56 -11.14 2.33
C PRO A 115 8.32 -11.21 3.23
N GLN A 116 7.42 -12.17 3.00
CA GLN A 116 6.22 -12.36 3.82
C GLN A 116 6.55 -12.62 5.29
N ARG A 117 7.59 -13.44 5.54
CA ARG A 117 8.06 -13.72 6.90
C ARG A 117 8.69 -12.48 7.53
N ALA A 118 9.50 -11.73 6.79
CA ALA A 118 10.11 -10.50 7.29
C ALA A 118 9.03 -9.50 7.74
N VAL A 119 8.03 -9.24 6.89
CA VAL A 119 6.90 -8.35 7.19
C VAL A 119 6.14 -8.80 8.43
N ARG A 120 5.83 -10.10 8.53
CA ARG A 120 5.15 -10.65 9.70
C ARG A 120 5.96 -10.47 10.97
N THR A 121 7.25 -10.78 10.93
CA THR A 121 8.14 -10.68 12.10
C THR A 121 8.21 -9.23 12.57
N ILE A 122 8.37 -8.27 11.67
CA ILE A 122 8.36 -6.84 12.00
C ILE A 122 7.03 -6.48 12.68
N ARG A 123 5.87 -6.88 12.11
CA ARG A 123 4.57 -6.58 12.71
C ARG A 123 4.40 -7.18 14.11
N GLN A 124 4.89 -8.40 14.33
CA GLN A 124 4.78 -9.10 15.62
C GLN A 124 5.68 -8.52 16.72
N THR A 125 6.76 -7.84 16.34
CA THR A 125 7.73 -7.23 17.27
C THR A 125 7.26 -5.83 17.74
N LEU A 126 6.35 -5.20 17.00
CA LEU A 126 5.88 -3.85 17.26
C LEU A 126 4.53 -3.82 17.96
N ALA A 127 4.30 -2.83 18.81
CA ALA A 127 3.00 -2.55 19.38
C ALA A 127 2.03 -1.99 18.30
N ALA A 128 0.76 -1.81 18.66
CA ALA A 128 -0.27 -1.36 17.73
C ALA A 128 -0.02 0.08 17.22
N GLU A 129 0.54 0.91 18.07
CA GLU A 129 0.82 2.34 17.86
C GLU A 129 2.20 2.63 17.27
N ASP A 130 3.10 1.64 17.24
CA ASP A 130 4.45 1.81 16.70
C ASP A 130 4.41 2.06 15.18
N ILE A 131 5.38 2.80 14.67
CA ILE A 131 5.37 3.31 13.32
C ILE A 131 6.41 2.58 12.46
N VAL A 132 5.99 2.18 11.27
CA VAL A 132 6.89 1.71 10.21
C VAL A 132 6.87 2.73 9.08
N THR A 133 8.06 3.16 8.64
CA THR A 133 8.21 3.93 7.41
C THR A 133 8.83 3.07 6.32
N LEU A 134 8.35 3.20 5.10
CA LEU A 134 8.85 2.43 3.96
C LEU A 134 9.52 3.36 2.96
N ASP A 135 10.67 2.92 2.50
CA ASP A 135 11.26 3.45 1.28
C ASP A 135 10.62 2.81 0.04
N ASN A 136 10.96 3.26 -1.14
CA ASN A 136 10.41 2.77 -2.39
C ASN A 136 11.31 1.69 -3.03
N GLY A 137 10.74 0.50 -3.20
CA GLY A 137 11.38 -0.68 -3.75
C GLY A 137 10.40 -1.86 -3.84
N VAL A 138 10.85 -3.01 -4.34
CA VAL A 138 10.00 -4.19 -4.52
C VAL A 138 9.38 -4.69 -3.21
N TYR A 139 10.06 -4.54 -2.10
CA TYR A 139 9.55 -4.92 -0.77
C TYR A 139 8.31 -4.14 -0.33
N LYS A 140 8.09 -2.94 -0.85
CA LYS A 140 6.87 -2.14 -0.61
C LYS A 140 5.61 -2.94 -0.96
N ILE A 141 5.65 -3.73 -2.03
CA ILE A 141 4.56 -4.62 -2.44
C ILE A 141 4.21 -5.61 -1.33
N TRP A 142 5.23 -6.19 -0.71
CA TRP A 142 5.04 -7.18 0.36
C TRP A 142 4.46 -6.54 1.64
N PHE A 143 4.90 -5.35 1.99
CA PHE A 143 4.30 -4.59 3.10
C PHE A 143 2.86 -4.21 2.80
N ALA A 144 2.58 -3.66 1.64
CA ALA A 144 1.24 -3.27 1.23
C ALA A 144 0.24 -4.44 1.31
N ARG A 145 0.68 -5.66 1.01
CA ARG A 145 -0.16 -6.86 1.04
C ARG A 145 -0.24 -7.56 2.39
N ASN A 146 0.85 -7.58 3.13
CA ASN A 146 0.98 -8.47 4.29
C ASN A 146 1.03 -7.71 5.63
N TYR A 147 1.36 -6.42 5.65
CA TYR A 147 1.41 -5.65 6.89
C TYR A 147 0.02 -5.19 7.31
N ARG A 148 -0.40 -5.58 8.50
CA ARG A 148 -1.69 -5.17 9.06
C ARG A 148 -1.50 -4.00 10.01
N CYS A 149 -1.98 -2.82 9.61
CA CYS A 149 -2.05 -1.66 10.48
C CYS A 149 -3.14 -1.87 11.53
N ALA A 150 -2.77 -1.74 12.80
CA ALA A 150 -3.73 -1.80 13.90
C ALA A 150 -4.35 -0.44 14.21
N GLN A 151 -3.64 0.64 13.87
CA GLN A 151 -4.08 2.03 14.04
C GLN A 151 -3.76 2.85 12.78
N PRO A 152 -4.48 3.95 12.54
CA PRO A 152 -4.16 4.90 11.47
C PRO A 152 -2.74 5.46 11.63
N ASN A 153 -2.09 5.80 10.53
CA ASN A 153 -0.77 6.44 10.47
C ASN A 153 0.36 5.64 11.14
N THR A 154 0.27 4.31 11.17
CA THR A 154 1.31 3.41 11.70
C THR A 154 2.12 2.69 10.61
N LEU A 155 1.75 2.84 9.34
CA LEU A 155 2.54 2.47 8.18
C LEU A 155 2.57 3.66 7.22
N LEU A 156 3.72 4.31 7.12
CA LEU A 156 3.91 5.48 6.28
C LEU A 156 4.69 5.08 5.03
N LEU A 157 4.14 5.39 3.89
CA LEU A 157 4.75 5.12 2.60
C LEU A 157 4.43 6.25 1.62
N ASP A 158 5.39 6.60 0.80
CA ASP A 158 5.23 7.58 -0.25
C ASP A 158 4.75 6.89 -1.53
N ASN A 159 3.54 7.23 -1.99
CA ASN A 159 2.95 6.68 -3.19
C ASN A 159 2.91 7.68 -4.35
N ALA A 160 2.75 8.97 -4.06
CA ALA A 160 2.52 9.96 -5.09
C ALA A 160 3.68 10.08 -6.08
N LEU A 161 4.91 10.27 -5.59
CA LEU A 161 6.12 10.35 -6.41
C LEU A 161 7.02 9.12 -6.27
N ALA A 162 6.72 8.24 -5.33
CA ALA A 162 7.44 6.98 -5.08
C ALA A 162 8.96 7.16 -5.00
N THR A 163 9.41 8.15 -4.23
CA THR A 163 10.81 8.58 -4.13
C THR A 163 11.67 7.53 -3.43
N MET A 164 12.72 7.07 -4.06
CA MET A 164 13.75 6.25 -3.39
C MET A 164 14.58 7.13 -2.44
N GLY A 165 15.01 6.55 -1.32
CA GLY A 165 15.74 7.26 -0.27
C GLY A 165 14.86 7.99 0.74
N ALA A 166 13.53 7.91 0.62
CA ALA A 166 12.59 8.55 1.53
C ALA A 166 12.43 7.82 2.88
N GLY A 167 12.75 6.52 2.95
CA GLY A 167 12.47 5.69 4.12
C GLY A 167 13.12 6.16 5.41
N LEU A 168 14.42 6.42 5.39
CA LEU A 168 15.17 6.91 6.56
C LEU A 168 14.74 8.32 6.99
N PRO A 169 14.69 9.34 6.12
CA PRO A 169 14.21 10.67 6.51
C PRO A 169 12.76 10.66 7.04
N SER A 170 11.88 9.87 6.45
CA SER A 170 10.51 9.70 6.95
C SER A 170 10.48 9.07 8.36
N GLY A 171 11.34 8.08 8.62
CA GLY A 171 11.51 7.50 9.95
C GLY A 171 11.99 8.51 10.98
N MET A 172 12.97 9.34 10.61
CA MET A 172 13.47 10.43 11.46
C MET A 172 12.36 11.43 11.78
N ALA A 173 11.62 11.89 10.78
CA ALA A 173 10.50 12.82 10.97
C ALA A 173 9.39 12.19 11.84
N ALA A 174 9.04 10.92 11.62
CA ALA A 174 8.07 10.21 12.42
C ALA A 174 8.50 10.12 13.89
N LYS A 175 9.79 9.87 14.17
CA LYS A 175 10.33 9.82 15.54
C LYS A 175 10.35 11.19 16.21
N MET A 176 10.67 12.25 15.48
CA MET A 176 10.63 13.61 16.01
C MET A 176 9.22 14.02 16.45
N VAL A 177 8.21 13.64 15.69
CA VAL A 177 6.79 13.96 15.98
C VAL A 177 6.19 13.01 17.04
N ASN A 178 6.70 11.78 17.14
CA ASN A 178 6.22 10.76 18.08
C ASN A 178 7.40 10.19 18.91
N PRO A 179 7.97 10.97 19.84
CA PRO A 179 9.18 10.58 20.57
C PRO A 179 9.03 9.32 21.42
N ASP A 180 7.82 9.02 21.88
CA ASP A 180 7.55 7.88 22.76
C ASP A 180 7.28 6.56 22.02
N LYS A 181 7.04 6.63 20.71
CA LYS A 181 6.76 5.42 19.90
C LYS A 181 8.05 4.81 19.36
N LYS A 182 8.05 3.50 19.17
CA LYS A 182 9.10 2.86 18.36
C LYS A 182 8.87 3.19 16.90
N VAL A 183 9.95 3.53 16.22
CA VAL A 183 9.94 3.81 14.78
C VAL A 183 10.92 2.91 14.07
N VAL A 184 10.44 2.22 13.04
CA VAL A 184 11.24 1.33 12.19
C VAL A 184 11.21 1.86 10.76
N ALA A 185 12.37 2.25 10.24
CA ALA A 185 12.53 2.58 8.83
C ALA A 185 12.96 1.34 8.05
N VAL A 186 12.17 0.93 7.06
CA VAL A 186 12.48 -0.20 6.19
C VAL A 186 12.88 0.32 4.83
N CYS A 187 14.10 0.04 4.43
CA CYS A 187 14.72 0.51 3.21
C CYS A 187 15.25 -0.68 2.39
N GLY A 188 15.33 -0.52 1.08
CA GLY A 188 16.18 -1.37 0.26
C GLY A 188 17.63 -0.88 0.32
N ASP A 189 18.58 -1.70 -0.08
CA ASP A 189 20.00 -1.36 -0.15
C ASP A 189 20.25 -0.13 -1.04
N GLY A 190 19.73 -0.10 -2.26
CA GLY A 190 19.88 1.03 -3.17
C GLY A 190 19.19 2.32 -2.66
N GLY A 191 18.00 2.21 -2.07
CA GLY A 191 17.29 3.35 -1.50
C GLY A 191 17.99 3.91 -0.26
N PHE A 192 18.44 3.04 0.65
CA PHE A 192 19.18 3.46 1.83
C PHE A 192 20.46 4.24 1.49
N MET A 193 21.21 3.80 0.48
CA MET A 193 22.44 4.45 0.06
C MET A 193 22.24 5.87 -0.48
N MET A 194 21.02 6.23 -0.91
CA MET A 194 20.74 7.58 -1.42
C MET A 194 20.75 8.65 -0.32
N ASN A 195 20.39 8.27 0.92
CA ASN A 195 20.32 9.20 2.06
C ASN A 195 20.96 8.63 3.34
N SER A 196 21.90 7.69 3.21
CA SER A 196 22.58 7.05 4.35
C SER A 196 23.34 8.05 5.25
N GLN A 197 23.78 9.19 4.71
CA GLN A 197 24.42 10.27 5.46
C GLN A 197 23.51 10.85 6.56
N GLU A 198 22.20 10.72 6.44
CA GLU A 198 21.25 11.20 7.46
C GLU A 198 21.31 10.37 8.76
N MET A 199 22.05 9.27 8.78
CA MET A 199 22.38 8.58 10.03
C MET A 199 23.16 9.46 11.01
N GLU A 200 24.04 10.34 10.49
CA GLU A 200 24.70 11.36 11.31
C GLU A 200 23.70 12.31 11.96
N THR A 201 22.76 12.81 11.16
CA THR A 201 21.69 13.70 11.65
C THR A 201 20.84 12.99 12.72
N ALA A 202 20.49 11.72 12.50
CA ALA A 202 19.73 10.94 13.48
C ALA A 202 20.47 10.80 14.82
N VAL A 203 21.77 10.51 14.78
CA VAL A 203 22.62 10.41 15.98
C VAL A 203 22.75 11.77 16.68
N ARG A 204 23.03 12.82 15.94
CA ARG A 204 23.18 14.18 16.49
C ARG A 204 21.89 14.69 17.14
N LEU A 205 20.73 14.31 16.62
CA LEU A 205 19.42 14.63 17.20
C LEU A 205 18.95 13.65 18.27
N GLY A 206 19.71 12.60 18.57
CA GLY A 206 19.37 11.59 19.57
C GLY A 206 18.11 10.80 19.23
N LEU A 207 17.85 10.56 17.94
CA LEU A 207 16.66 9.84 17.48
C LEU A 207 16.85 8.32 17.67
N ASP A 208 16.09 7.74 18.58
CA ASP A 208 16.02 6.27 18.77
C ASP A 208 15.13 5.64 17.68
N ILE A 209 15.75 5.31 16.54
CA ILE A 209 15.12 4.67 15.40
C ILE A 209 15.82 3.36 15.04
N THR A 210 15.08 2.40 14.54
CA THR A 210 15.63 1.16 13.98
C THR A 210 15.55 1.22 12.47
N VAL A 211 16.68 0.99 11.79
CA VAL A 211 16.74 0.90 10.33
C VAL A 211 16.92 -0.56 9.93
N ILE A 212 16.01 -1.06 9.11
CA ILE A 212 16.08 -2.41 8.52
C ILE A 212 16.35 -2.27 7.04
N ILE A 213 17.48 -2.83 6.59
CA ILE A 213 17.85 -2.85 5.18
C ILE A 213 17.52 -4.22 4.61
N LEU A 214 16.61 -4.25 3.63
CA LEU A 214 16.29 -5.45 2.85
C LEU A 214 17.19 -5.44 1.62
N ASN A 215 18.24 -6.26 1.67
CA ASN A 215 19.26 -6.30 0.64
C ASN A 215 18.94 -7.39 -0.39
N ASP A 216 18.74 -7.01 -1.64
CA ASP A 216 18.63 -7.89 -2.80
C ASP A 216 19.74 -7.63 -3.85
N ASN A 217 20.71 -6.77 -3.54
CA ASN A 217 21.83 -6.34 -4.38
C ASN A 217 21.39 -5.78 -5.74
N ALA A 218 20.22 -5.19 -5.82
CA ALA A 218 19.68 -4.67 -7.07
C ALA A 218 18.64 -3.57 -6.89
N TYR A 219 18.37 -2.83 -7.96
CA TYR A 219 17.14 -2.05 -8.10
C TYR A 219 15.98 -2.97 -8.45
N GLY A 220 15.55 -3.79 -7.48
CA GLY A 220 14.64 -4.93 -7.66
C GLY A 220 13.31 -4.58 -8.32
N MET A 221 12.71 -3.41 -8.05
CA MET A 221 11.46 -2.98 -8.68
C MET A 221 11.63 -2.75 -10.19
N ILE A 222 12.74 -2.13 -10.60
CA ILE A 222 13.03 -1.88 -12.01
C ILE A 222 13.31 -3.21 -12.70
N LYS A 223 14.11 -4.08 -12.08
CA LYS A 223 14.42 -5.42 -12.58
C LYS A 223 13.15 -6.25 -12.81
N TRP A 224 12.24 -6.23 -11.84
CA TRP A 224 10.96 -6.91 -11.95
C TRP A 224 10.12 -6.38 -13.13
N LYS A 225 10.06 -5.04 -13.31
CA LYS A 225 9.33 -4.43 -14.43
C LYS A 225 9.97 -4.74 -15.78
N GLN A 226 11.30 -4.65 -15.90
CA GLN A 226 12.01 -5.01 -17.14
C GLN A 226 11.71 -6.46 -17.54
N THR A 227 11.84 -7.39 -16.60
CA THR A 227 11.54 -8.80 -16.83
C THR A 227 10.07 -9.01 -17.25
N GLY A 228 9.14 -8.37 -16.57
CA GLY A 228 7.70 -8.44 -16.90
C GLY A 228 7.33 -7.87 -18.28
N MET A 229 8.14 -6.96 -18.80
CA MET A 229 7.98 -6.36 -20.13
C MET A 229 8.79 -7.08 -21.22
N GLY A 230 9.52 -8.14 -20.86
CA GLY A 230 10.36 -8.92 -21.79
C GLY A 230 11.68 -8.22 -22.15
N PHE A 231 12.13 -7.23 -21.38
CA PHE A 231 13.42 -6.59 -21.58
C PHE A 231 14.52 -7.36 -20.84
N GLU A 232 15.73 -7.34 -21.41
CA GLU A 232 16.93 -7.80 -20.70
C GLU A 232 17.25 -6.86 -19.53
N THR A 233 17.70 -7.43 -18.42
CA THR A 233 18.13 -6.64 -17.27
C THR A 233 19.51 -6.01 -17.53
N PHE A 234 19.62 -4.70 -17.33
CA PHE A 234 20.87 -3.98 -17.55
C PHE A 234 21.06 -2.87 -16.51
N GLY A 235 22.27 -2.79 -15.95
CA GLY A 235 22.69 -1.69 -15.08
C GLY A 235 21.95 -1.61 -13.74
N LEU A 236 21.38 -2.71 -13.25
CA LEU A 236 20.52 -2.74 -12.08
C LEU A 236 21.15 -3.42 -10.86
N ASP A 237 22.21 -4.22 -11.09
CA ASP A 237 22.86 -4.95 -10.01
C ASP A 237 23.80 -4.01 -9.24
N LEU A 238 23.67 -4.01 -7.93
CA LEU A 238 24.54 -3.27 -7.00
C LEU A 238 25.64 -4.24 -6.57
N GLY A 239 26.87 -3.96 -6.93
CA GLY A 239 28.06 -4.79 -6.61
C GLY A 239 28.52 -4.61 -5.16
N ASN A 240 27.62 -4.76 -4.18
CA ASN A 240 27.93 -4.57 -2.76
C ASN A 240 28.47 -5.83 -2.09
#